data_2324b359bbb46df3ce4d9e0f51ae62a9
#
_entry.id   2324b359bbb46df3ce4d9e0f51ae62a9
#
_cell.length_a   1.000
_cell.length_b   1.000
_cell.length_c   1.000
_cell.angle_alpha   90.00
_cell.angle_beta   90.00
_cell.angle_gamma   90.00
#
_symmetry.space_group_name_H-M   'P 1'
#
loop_
_entity.id
_entity.type
_entity.pdbx_description
1 polymer ?
#
loop_
_entity_poly.entity_id
_entity_poly.type
_entity_poly.pdbx_seq_one_letter_code
_entity_poly.pdbx_strand_id
1 'polypeptide(L)'
;MLKSFKTYLKANYPGLFSFYKSSRSKAKWWAKGPKRLDLCAAQFAYMMHYTGNLFKDSVCLEIGSGWVLSHAILAYLLGAKKIYATDYFPLADLAALKISIGYADAALIRDILAPYADHEVLRKKIEFLRSISTWSSEHLEHLGIVYSAPVDLTNQLNFNDVDFAYSLSVLEHIPCEDIELLVHNLSVIPTQFHFIHLEDHADLANAPFDFLAFSNYPKQLQLERGNRFRASQWIKMLSVYHSVEVIHAWKRDMPLPENLAPAIDFIDENDLRTSHLGVLLKQK
;
A
#
# COMPACT_ATOMS: atom_id res chain seq x y z
N MET A 1 -3.70 -16.73 25.37
CA MET A 1 -2.41 -16.34 25.98
C MET A 1 -1.52 -15.49 25.03
N LEU A 2 -1.23 -15.88 23.80
CA LEU A 2 -0.39 -15.10 22.86
C LEU A 2 -0.97 -13.73 22.45
N LYS A 3 -2.30 -13.59 22.31
CA LYS A 3 -2.95 -12.30 21.96
C LYS A 3 -2.77 -11.26 23.10
N SER A 4 -2.88 -11.69 24.37
CA SER A 4 -2.71 -10.79 25.51
C SER A 4 -1.27 -10.32 25.70
N PHE A 5 -0.29 -11.18 25.39
CA PHE A 5 1.13 -10.84 25.44
C PHE A 5 1.53 -9.80 24.39
N LYS A 6 1.00 -9.92 23.18
CA LYS A 6 1.22 -8.91 22.12
C LYS A 6 0.67 -7.54 22.51
N THR A 7 -0.56 -7.51 23.05
CA THR A 7 -1.20 -6.28 23.50
C THR A 7 -0.41 -5.64 24.64
N TYR A 8 0.08 -6.45 25.58
CA TYR A 8 0.93 -5.99 26.68
C TYR A 8 2.27 -5.40 26.19
N LEU A 9 2.99 -6.09 25.32
CA LEU A 9 4.26 -5.61 24.75
C LEU A 9 4.08 -4.29 24.01
N LYS A 10 3.00 -4.17 23.26
CA LYS A 10 2.71 -2.99 22.47
C LYS A 10 2.39 -1.77 23.33
N ALA A 11 1.63 -1.95 24.39
CA ALA A 11 1.24 -0.88 25.31
C ALA A 11 2.40 -0.38 26.19
N ASN A 12 3.27 -1.30 26.63
CA ASN A 12 4.29 -0.98 27.62
C ASN A 12 5.72 -0.86 27.04
N TYR A 13 5.97 -1.48 25.87
CA TYR A 13 7.31 -1.53 25.26
C TYR A 13 7.22 -1.37 23.73
N PRO A 14 6.84 -0.18 23.22
CA PRO A 14 6.61 0.03 21.78
C PRO A 14 7.84 -0.28 20.91
N GLY A 15 9.06 0.01 21.38
CA GLY A 15 10.30 -0.34 20.69
C GLY A 15 10.55 -1.84 20.57
N LEU A 16 10.30 -2.61 21.64
CA LEU A 16 10.37 -4.08 21.63
C LEU A 16 9.27 -4.70 20.77
N PHE A 17 8.09 -4.11 20.77
CA PHE A 17 7.00 -4.55 19.90
C PHE A 17 7.30 -4.29 18.42
N SER A 18 7.88 -3.15 18.08
CA SER A 18 8.33 -2.82 16.72
C SER A 18 9.39 -3.83 16.24
N PHE A 19 10.39 -4.12 17.08
CA PHE A 19 11.39 -5.15 16.80
C PHE A 19 10.76 -6.55 16.62
N TYR A 20 9.85 -6.95 17.49
CA TYR A 20 9.11 -8.22 17.39
C TYR A 20 8.26 -8.28 16.11
N LYS A 21 7.57 -7.19 15.74
CA LYS A 21 6.78 -7.09 14.51
C LYS A 21 7.69 -7.19 13.27
N SER A 22 8.81 -6.49 13.26
CA SER A 22 9.81 -6.54 12.21
C SER A 22 10.38 -7.94 12.02
N SER A 23 10.84 -8.58 13.09
CA SER A 23 11.39 -9.94 13.06
C SER A 23 10.37 -10.98 12.56
N ARG A 24 9.10 -10.84 12.97
CA ARG A 24 8.03 -11.76 12.56
C ARG A 24 7.57 -11.51 11.11
N SER A 25 7.61 -10.27 10.65
CA SER A 25 7.36 -9.93 9.25
C SER A 25 8.45 -10.49 8.35
N LYS A 26 9.71 -10.37 8.75
CA LYS A 26 10.85 -11.01 8.06
C LYS A 26 10.67 -12.53 7.96
N ALA A 27 10.34 -13.19 9.06
CA ALA A 27 10.11 -14.65 9.07
C ALA A 27 8.93 -15.06 8.18
N LYS A 28 7.82 -14.30 8.18
CA LYS A 28 6.70 -14.52 7.27
C LYS A 28 7.07 -14.28 5.81
N TRP A 29 7.91 -13.28 5.56
CA TRP A 29 8.38 -12.99 4.22
C TRP A 29 9.23 -14.14 3.68
N TRP A 30 10.19 -14.62 4.47
CA TRP A 30 10.99 -15.82 4.14
C TRP A 30 10.12 -17.05 3.86
N ALA A 31 9.04 -17.24 4.64
CA ALA A 31 8.12 -18.36 4.47
C ALA A 31 7.20 -18.24 3.23
N LYS A 32 6.88 -17.01 2.79
CA LYS A 32 6.02 -16.73 1.61
C LYS A 32 6.80 -16.57 0.30
N GLY A 33 8.13 -16.53 0.39
CA GLY A 33 9.05 -16.66 -0.70
C GLY A 33 9.25 -15.46 -1.62
N PRO A 34 10.07 -15.72 -2.59
CA PRO A 34 10.82 -14.78 -3.40
C PRO A 34 10.00 -14.03 -4.49
N LYS A 35 8.75 -14.39 -4.73
CA LYS A 35 7.93 -13.85 -5.83
C LYS A 35 7.22 -12.53 -5.50
N ARG A 36 7.67 -11.79 -4.48
CA ARG A 36 7.01 -10.54 -4.08
C ARG A 36 7.05 -9.50 -5.21
N LEU A 37 8.18 -9.36 -5.89
CA LEU A 37 8.33 -8.42 -6.99
C LEU A 37 7.44 -8.79 -8.18
N ASP A 38 7.32 -10.07 -8.51
CA ASP A 38 6.45 -10.58 -9.57
C ASP A 38 4.97 -10.21 -9.29
N LEU A 39 4.52 -10.44 -8.05
CA LEU A 39 3.17 -10.07 -7.64
C LEU A 39 2.93 -8.55 -7.74
N CYS A 40 3.88 -7.75 -7.27
CA CYS A 40 3.78 -6.29 -7.35
C CYS A 40 3.79 -5.81 -8.82
N ALA A 41 4.53 -6.49 -9.73
CA ALA A 41 4.49 -6.19 -11.16
C ALA A 41 3.09 -6.42 -11.75
N ALA A 42 2.41 -7.51 -11.35
CA ALA A 42 1.03 -7.77 -11.78
C ALA A 42 0.05 -6.70 -11.23
N GLN A 43 0.23 -6.25 -9.98
CA GLN A 43 -0.57 -5.15 -9.41
C GLN A 43 -0.36 -3.85 -10.19
N PHE A 44 0.88 -3.53 -10.56
CA PHE A 44 1.19 -2.33 -11.35
C PHE A 44 0.64 -2.44 -12.78
N ALA A 45 0.76 -3.60 -13.43
CA ALA A 45 0.16 -3.81 -14.75
C ALA A 45 -1.35 -3.63 -14.72
N TYR A 46 -2.02 -4.13 -13.65
CA TYR A 46 -3.44 -3.90 -13.45
C TYR A 46 -3.77 -2.40 -13.32
N MET A 47 -3.05 -1.66 -12.51
CA MET A 47 -3.21 -0.20 -12.40
C MET A 47 -2.99 0.47 -13.76
N MET A 48 -1.90 0.18 -14.45
CA MET A 48 -1.54 0.80 -15.72
C MET A 48 -2.48 0.45 -16.89
N HIS A 49 -3.23 -0.64 -16.77
CA HIS A 49 -4.29 -0.95 -17.73
C HIS A 49 -5.33 0.18 -17.82
N TYR A 50 -5.62 0.84 -16.69
CA TYR A 50 -6.59 1.94 -16.61
C TYR A 50 -5.96 3.32 -16.71
N THR A 51 -4.70 3.47 -16.30
CA THR A 51 -4.05 4.77 -16.17
C THR A 51 -3.03 5.07 -17.26
N GLY A 52 -2.62 4.04 -18.03
CA GLY A 52 -1.37 4.11 -18.79
C GLY A 52 -0.15 4.09 -17.86
N ASN A 53 1.03 4.32 -18.43
CA ASN A 53 2.25 4.41 -17.63
C ASN A 53 2.45 5.82 -17.05
N LEU A 54 1.84 6.10 -15.90
CA LEU A 54 2.00 7.36 -15.17
C LEU A 54 3.38 7.52 -14.52
N PHE A 55 4.20 6.47 -14.46
CA PHE A 55 5.54 6.55 -13.87
C PHE A 55 6.57 7.18 -14.80
N LYS A 56 6.37 7.05 -16.13
CA LYS A 56 7.35 7.51 -17.08
C LYS A 56 7.61 9.01 -16.94
N ASP A 57 8.87 9.36 -16.68
CA ASP A 57 9.38 10.73 -16.51
C ASP A 57 8.75 11.53 -15.35
N SER A 58 8.03 10.87 -14.43
CA SER A 58 7.31 11.51 -13.31
C SER A 58 8.08 11.52 -11.99
N VAL A 59 7.69 12.42 -11.12
CA VAL A 59 7.99 12.40 -9.68
C VAL A 59 6.82 11.76 -8.97
N CYS A 60 7.04 10.62 -8.31
CA CYS A 60 5.98 9.83 -7.69
C CYS A 60 6.06 9.87 -6.17
N LEU A 61 4.89 9.80 -5.52
CA LEU A 61 4.77 9.52 -4.09
C LEU A 61 4.18 8.12 -3.89
N GLU A 62 4.94 7.23 -3.28
CA GLU A 62 4.46 5.95 -2.76
C GLU A 62 4.03 6.12 -1.31
N ILE A 63 2.77 5.82 -1.02
CA ILE A 63 2.20 5.84 0.32
C ILE A 63 2.23 4.40 0.85
N GLY A 64 3.00 4.16 1.92
CA GLY A 64 3.15 2.84 2.51
C GLY A 64 4.08 1.91 1.72
N SER A 65 5.34 2.30 1.57
CA SER A 65 6.33 1.55 0.80
C SER A 65 6.67 0.17 1.38
N GLY A 66 6.28 -0.07 2.63
CA GLY A 66 6.52 -1.34 3.31
C GLY A 66 8.00 -1.61 3.53
N TRP A 67 8.34 -2.86 3.76
CA TRP A 67 9.68 -3.24 4.19
C TRP A 67 10.56 -3.82 3.08
N VAL A 68 10.02 -4.15 1.89
CA VAL A 68 10.78 -4.70 0.75
C VAL A 68 10.98 -3.67 -0.36
N LEU A 69 10.29 -2.52 -0.32
CA LEU A 69 10.34 -1.46 -1.34
C LEU A 69 10.04 -1.95 -2.77
N SER A 70 9.23 -3.00 -2.91
CA SER A 70 8.99 -3.65 -4.21
C SER A 70 8.32 -2.73 -5.22
N HIS A 71 7.37 -1.91 -4.78
CA HIS A 71 6.66 -0.98 -5.65
C HIS A 71 7.55 0.19 -6.08
N ALA A 72 8.42 0.71 -5.18
CA ALA A 72 9.41 1.72 -5.55
C ALA A 72 10.37 1.20 -6.64
N ILE A 73 10.83 -0.06 -6.53
CA ILE A 73 11.65 -0.69 -7.56
C ILE A 73 10.91 -0.80 -8.89
N LEU A 74 9.62 -1.14 -8.87
CA LEU A 74 8.82 -1.22 -10.10
C LEU A 74 8.58 0.16 -10.70
N ALA A 75 8.35 1.19 -9.90
CA ALA A 75 8.26 2.57 -10.38
C ALA A 75 9.56 3.01 -11.09
N TYR A 76 10.72 2.65 -10.53
CA TYR A 76 12.02 2.85 -11.20
C TYR A 76 12.10 2.09 -12.54
N LEU A 77 11.70 0.83 -12.57
CA LEU A 77 11.70 0.03 -13.82
C LEU A 77 10.84 0.69 -14.90
N LEU A 78 9.70 1.26 -14.52
CA LEU A 78 8.73 1.92 -15.39
C LEU A 78 9.14 3.35 -15.81
N GLY A 79 10.24 3.86 -15.29
CA GLY A 79 10.82 5.11 -15.75
C GLY A 79 10.52 6.34 -14.89
N ALA A 80 10.09 6.15 -13.64
CA ALA A 80 9.96 7.27 -12.71
C ALA A 80 11.31 8.00 -12.55
N LYS A 81 11.26 9.31 -12.55
CA LYS A 81 12.41 10.19 -12.34
C LYS A 81 12.84 10.22 -10.89
N LYS A 82 11.85 10.29 -10.00
CA LYS A 82 12.02 10.36 -8.56
C LYS A 82 10.86 9.67 -7.88
N ILE A 83 11.14 8.95 -6.82
CA ILE A 83 10.14 8.20 -6.05
C ILE A 83 10.33 8.55 -4.58
N TYR A 84 9.39 9.27 -4.02
CA TYR A 84 9.28 9.44 -2.57
C TYR A 84 8.61 8.20 -2.00
N ALA A 85 9.40 7.25 -1.49
CA ALA A 85 8.90 6.03 -0.87
C ALA A 85 8.69 6.27 0.62
N THR A 86 7.44 6.51 1.03
CA THR A 86 7.10 6.88 2.41
C THR A 86 6.44 5.75 3.17
N ASP A 87 6.69 5.68 4.48
CA ASP A 87 5.99 4.76 5.37
C ASP A 87 5.83 5.36 6.78
N TYR A 88 4.75 4.97 7.46
CA TYR A 88 4.51 5.38 8.84
C TYR A 88 5.51 4.72 9.81
N PHE A 89 6.05 3.56 9.46
CA PHE A 89 7.02 2.82 10.25
C PHE A 89 8.34 2.65 9.49
N PRO A 90 9.51 2.83 10.12
CA PRO A 90 10.82 2.61 9.48
C PRO A 90 11.10 1.10 9.33
N LEU A 91 10.43 0.45 8.35
CA LEU A 91 10.45 -1.00 8.19
C LEU A 91 11.35 -1.48 7.05
N ALA A 92 11.85 -0.60 6.17
CA ALA A 92 12.61 -1.00 5.00
C ALA A 92 13.83 -1.88 5.37
N ASP A 93 13.94 -3.00 4.66
CA ASP A 93 15.00 -3.99 4.84
C ASP A 93 15.70 -4.24 3.50
N LEU A 94 16.85 -3.60 3.32
CA LEU A 94 17.64 -3.70 2.08
C LEU A 94 18.18 -5.10 1.81
N ALA A 95 18.36 -5.94 2.83
CA ALA A 95 18.72 -7.34 2.64
C ALA A 95 17.52 -8.13 2.08
N ALA A 96 16.31 -7.87 2.56
CA ALA A 96 15.09 -8.46 2.01
C ALA A 96 14.84 -7.98 0.58
N LEU A 97 15.08 -6.69 0.28
CA LEU A 97 15.03 -6.14 -1.07
C LEU A 97 15.96 -6.89 -2.03
N LYS A 98 17.24 -7.07 -1.65
CA LYS A 98 18.21 -7.83 -2.45
C LYS A 98 17.71 -9.23 -2.77
N ILE A 99 17.19 -9.92 -1.77
CA ILE A 99 16.65 -11.27 -1.93
C ILE A 99 15.45 -11.27 -2.87
N SER A 100 14.53 -10.31 -2.72
CA SER A 100 13.36 -10.19 -3.58
C SER A 100 13.75 -10.01 -5.05
N ILE A 101 14.74 -9.16 -5.34
CA ILE A 101 15.26 -8.93 -6.69
C ILE A 101 15.97 -10.19 -7.24
N GLY A 102 16.74 -10.89 -6.39
CA GLY A 102 17.47 -12.10 -6.79
C GLY A 102 16.55 -13.25 -7.20
N TYR A 103 15.43 -13.40 -6.52
CA TYR A 103 14.47 -14.47 -6.78
C TYR A 103 13.35 -14.11 -7.77
N ALA A 104 13.17 -12.85 -8.09
CA ALA A 104 12.18 -12.40 -9.05
C ALA A 104 12.37 -13.08 -10.41
N ASP A 105 11.29 -13.43 -11.07
CA ASP A 105 11.33 -13.93 -12.45
C ASP A 105 11.47 -12.74 -13.42
N ALA A 106 12.69 -12.48 -13.86
CA ALA A 106 12.98 -11.37 -14.76
C ALA A 106 12.27 -11.47 -16.11
N ALA A 107 12.03 -12.66 -16.63
CA ALA A 107 11.31 -12.85 -17.89
C ALA A 107 9.83 -12.50 -17.66
N LEU A 108 9.21 -13.05 -16.61
CA LEU A 108 7.83 -12.78 -16.26
C LEU A 108 7.58 -11.29 -16.00
N ILE A 109 8.47 -10.60 -15.26
CA ILE A 109 8.33 -9.16 -14.99
C ILE A 109 8.40 -8.36 -16.32
N ARG A 110 9.33 -8.69 -17.20
CA ARG A 110 9.42 -8.04 -18.52
C ARG A 110 8.17 -8.24 -19.35
N ASP A 111 7.65 -9.46 -19.38
CA ASP A 111 6.46 -9.79 -20.15
C ASP A 111 5.21 -9.05 -19.58
N ILE A 112 5.07 -9.00 -18.27
CA ILE A 112 4.00 -8.25 -17.60
C ILE A 112 4.09 -6.75 -17.90
N LEU A 113 5.27 -6.16 -17.89
CA LEU A 113 5.48 -4.72 -18.05
C LEU A 113 5.71 -4.28 -19.50
N ALA A 114 5.91 -5.20 -20.44
CA ALA A 114 6.17 -4.91 -21.85
C ALA A 114 5.15 -3.99 -22.53
N PRO A 115 3.84 -4.03 -22.20
CA PRO A 115 2.88 -3.08 -22.78
C PRO A 115 3.12 -1.61 -22.38
N TYR A 116 3.91 -1.37 -21.32
CA TYR A 116 4.05 -0.06 -20.68
C TYR A 116 5.48 0.49 -20.71
N ALA A 117 6.48 -0.33 -21.00
CA ALA A 117 7.88 0.07 -21.03
C ALA A 117 8.67 -0.73 -22.09
N ASP A 118 9.74 -0.13 -22.59
CA ASP A 118 10.62 -0.79 -23.56
C ASP A 118 11.29 -2.04 -22.96
N HIS A 119 11.18 -3.16 -23.67
CA HIS A 119 11.65 -4.46 -23.22
C HIS A 119 13.16 -4.51 -22.97
N GLU A 120 13.95 -3.85 -23.81
CA GLU A 120 15.41 -3.83 -23.68
C GLU A 120 15.86 -2.93 -22.51
N VAL A 121 15.15 -1.81 -22.31
CA VAL A 121 15.37 -0.94 -21.15
C VAL A 121 15.05 -1.68 -19.86
N LEU A 122 13.92 -2.41 -19.80
CA LEU A 122 13.56 -3.23 -18.65
C LEU A 122 14.64 -4.29 -18.37
N ARG A 123 15.12 -4.99 -19.41
CA ARG A 123 16.17 -6.00 -19.27
C ARG A 123 17.43 -5.41 -18.64
N LYS A 124 17.94 -4.31 -19.17
CA LYS A 124 19.16 -3.64 -18.67
C LYS A 124 18.98 -3.18 -17.22
N LYS A 125 17.84 -2.58 -16.89
CA LYS A 125 17.54 -2.14 -15.52
C LYS A 125 17.51 -3.32 -14.55
N ILE A 126 16.83 -4.42 -14.88
CA ILE A 126 16.76 -5.62 -14.03
C ILE A 126 18.15 -6.24 -13.84
N GLU A 127 18.96 -6.33 -14.89
CA GLU A 127 20.33 -6.81 -14.80
C GLU A 127 21.20 -5.93 -13.90
N PHE A 128 21.06 -4.61 -14.02
CA PHE A 128 21.72 -3.67 -13.13
C PHE A 128 21.29 -3.86 -11.65
N LEU A 129 20.00 -3.96 -11.36
CA LEU A 129 19.52 -4.21 -10.00
C LEU A 129 20.11 -5.50 -9.41
N ARG A 130 20.21 -6.55 -10.21
CA ARG A 130 20.78 -7.85 -9.83
C ARG A 130 22.29 -7.81 -9.60
N SER A 131 23.01 -6.91 -10.27
CA SER A 131 24.45 -6.76 -10.12
C SER A 131 24.85 -6.10 -8.79
N ILE A 132 23.91 -5.43 -8.09
CA ILE A 132 24.18 -4.81 -6.80
C ILE A 132 24.41 -5.88 -5.73
N SER A 133 25.64 -6.04 -5.31
CA SER A 133 26.04 -7.06 -4.33
C SER A 133 25.54 -6.72 -2.93
N THR A 134 25.56 -5.45 -2.54
CA THR A 134 25.12 -4.98 -1.22
C THR A 134 24.33 -3.68 -1.43
N TRP A 135 23.09 -3.66 -0.97
CA TRP A 135 22.21 -2.49 -1.06
C TRP A 135 22.49 -1.50 0.08
N SER A 136 22.47 -0.22 -0.24
CA SER A 136 22.58 0.91 0.69
C SER A 136 21.58 2.01 0.32
N SER A 137 21.42 3.02 1.18
CA SER A 137 20.64 4.22 0.86
C SER A 137 21.14 4.93 -0.39
N GLU A 138 22.44 5.00 -0.59
CA GLU A 138 23.07 5.60 -1.78
C GLU A 138 22.63 4.89 -3.08
N HIS A 139 22.50 3.56 -3.06
CA HIS A 139 21.95 2.83 -4.21
C HIS A 139 20.51 3.20 -4.49
N LEU A 140 19.66 3.37 -3.45
CA LEU A 140 18.30 3.83 -3.64
C LEU A 140 18.27 5.24 -4.23
N GLU A 141 19.06 6.17 -3.70
CA GLU A 141 19.16 7.54 -4.21
C GLU A 141 19.63 7.58 -5.67
N HIS A 142 20.60 6.75 -6.05
CA HIS A 142 21.05 6.61 -7.44
C HIS A 142 19.92 6.15 -8.37
N LEU A 143 18.97 5.36 -7.89
CA LEU A 143 17.74 4.98 -8.60
C LEU A 143 16.66 6.07 -8.57
N GLY A 144 16.90 7.20 -7.94
CA GLY A 144 15.90 8.23 -7.71
C GLY A 144 14.90 7.87 -6.59
N ILE A 145 15.17 6.85 -5.78
CA ILE A 145 14.30 6.44 -4.67
C ILE A 145 14.73 7.12 -3.38
N VAL A 146 13.90 8.02 -2.88
CA VAL A 146 14.08 8.69 -1.59
C VAL A 146 13.19 8.00 -0.56
N TYR A 147 13.77 7.09 0.20
CA TYR A 147 13.04 6.42 1.28
C TYR A 147 12.96 7.33 2.52
N SER A 148 11.75 7.57 3.00
CA SER A 148 11.48 8.38 4.18
C SER A 148 10.52 7.65 5.13
N ALA A 149 10.99 7.33 6.32
CA ALA A 149 10.19 6.78 7.42
C ALA A 149 10.88 7.03 8.77
N PRO A 150 10.15 7.38 9.84
CA PRO A 150 8.70 7.49 9.87
C PRO A 150 8.19 8.79 9.24
N VAL A 151 7.13 8.68 8.42
CA VAL A 151 6.41 9.83 7.86
C VAL A 151 4.93 9.65 8.15
N ASP A 152 4.34 10.63 8.80
CA ASP A 152 2.91 10.73 9.02
C ASP A 152 2.31 11.69 8.01
N LEU A 153 1.59 11.17 7.02
CA LEU A 153 0.97 11.94 5.95
C LEU A 153 -0.24 12.76 6.40
N THR A 154 -0.67 12.60 7.65
CA THR A 154 -1.66 13.50 8.26
C THR A 154 -1.05 14.82 8.72
N ASN A 155 0.29 14.91 8.83
CA ASN A 155 0.97 16.16 9.02
C ASN A 155 1.12 16.91 7.70
N GLN A 156 1.24 18.24 7.78
CA GLN A 156 1.45 19.07 6.59
C GLN A 156 2.81 18.76 5.96
N LEU A 157 2.81 18.22 4.76
CA LEU A 157 4.00 17.88 3.98
C LEU A 157 3.99 18.68 2.67
N ASN A 158 5.19 18.92 2.12
CA ASN A 158 5.32 19.63 0.86
C ASN A 158 5.51 18.61 -0.28
N PHE A 159 4.47 18.40 -1.09
CA PHE A 159 4.47 17.53 -2.25
C PHE A 159 4.24 18.29 -3.56
N ASN A 160 4.64 19.56 -3.62
CA ASN A 160 4.39 20.42 -4.79
C ASN A 160 5.11 19.96 -6.08
N ASP A 161 6.14 19.14 -5.95
CA ASP A 161 6.86 18.53 -7.08
C ASP A 161 6.36 17.14 -7.47
N VAL A 162 5.31 16.63 -6.82
CA VAL A 162 4.78 15.28 -7.07
C VAL A 162 3.73 15.32 -8.17
N ASP A 163 3.95 14.59 -9.25
CA ASP A 163 3.04 14.44 -10.38
C ASP A 163 1.96 13.40 -10.12
N PHE A 164 2.31 12.34 -9.39
CA PHE A 164 1.46 11.17 -9.19
C PHE A 164 1.69 10.51 -7.83
N ALA A 165 0.60 10.22 -7.11
CA ALA A 165 0.66 9.44 -5.88
C ALA A 165 -0.05 8.08 -6.03
N TYR A 166 0.45 7.07 -5.33
CA TYR A 166 -0.20 5.76 -5.30
C TYR A 166 -0.09 5.08 -3.94
N SER A 167 -1.08 4.26 -3.64
CA SER A 167 -1.06 3.34 -2.49
C SER A 167 -1.70 2.01 -2.84
N LEU A 168 -1.14 0.94 -2.33
CA LEU A 168 -1.63 -0.42 -2.56
C LEU A 168 -1.78 -1.14 -1.21
N SER A 169 -3.01 -1.26 -0.75
CA SER A 169 -3.38 -1.85 0.55
C SER A 169 -2.72 -1.13 1.74
N VAL A 170 -2.95 0.17 1.83
CA VAL A 170 -2.40 1.05 2.88
C VAL A 170 -3.48 1.92 3.52
N LEU A 171 -4.37 2.54 2.71
CA LEU A 171 -5.32 3.52 3.22
C LEU A 171 -6.29 2.92 4.24
N GLU A 172 -6.59 1.64 4.12
CA GLU A 172 -7.37 0.90 5.10
C GLU A 172 -6.76 0.87 6.50
N HIS A 173 -5.47 1.14 6.63
CA HIS A 173 -4.78 1.22 7.93
C HIS A 173 -4.75 2.64 8.51
N ILE A 174 -5.24 3.63 7.78
CA ILE A 174 -5.38 4.98 8.31
C ILE A 174 -6.61 5.01 9.23
N PRO A 175 -6.49 5.49 10.48
CA PRO A 175 -7.64 5.62 11.37
C PRO A 175 -8.72 6.53 10.78
N CYS A 176 -10.00 6.19 10.98
CA CYS A 176 -11.14 6.94 10.41
C CYS A 176 -11.09 8.44 10.75
N GLU A 177 -10.67 8.78 11.95
CA GLU A 177 -10.51 10.16 12.42
C GLU A 177 -9.40 10.95 11.72
N ASP A 178 -8.46 10.26 11.09
CA ASP A 178 -7.30 10.88 10.43
C ASP A 178 -7.49 10.99 8.89
N ILE A 179 -8.52 10.33 8.32
CA ILE A 179 -8.72 10.24 6.85
C ILE A 179 -8.96 11.59 6.21
N GLU A 180 -9.78 12.45 6.81
CA GLU A 180 -10.08 13.77 6.25
C GLU A 180 -8.82 14.60 6.11
N LEU A 181 -7.96 14.60 7.12
CA LEU A 181 -6.70 15.33 7.12
C LEU A 181 -5.71 14.76 6.09
N LEU A 182 -5.63 13.43 5.98
CA LEU A 182 -4.84 12.78 4.94
C LEU A 182 -5.29 13.22 3.53
N VAL A 183 -6.58 13.12 3.24
CA VAL A 183 -7.15 13.47 1.93
C VAL A 183 -6.93 14.94 1.62
N HIS A 184 -7.07 15.82 2.63
CA HIS A 184 -6.75 17.24 2.49
C HIS A 184 -5.27 17.46 2.11
N ASN A 185 -4.34 16.83 2.84
CA ASN A 185 -2.91 17.00 2.59
C ASN A 185 -2.48 16.48 1.21
N LEU A 186 -3.10 15.40 0.74
CA LEU A 186 -2.84 14.83 -0.58
C LEU A 186 -3.56 15.56 -1.73
N SER A 187 -4.45 16.51 -1.44
CA SER A 187 -5.28 17.19 -2.45
C SER A 187 -4.47 18.01 -3.46
N VAL A 188 -3.25 18.39 -3.11
CA VAL A 188 -2.32 19.13 -3.99
C VAL A 188 -1.75 18.27 -5.13
N ILE A 189 -1.83 16.94 -5.02
CA ILE A 189 -1.28 16.01 -6.01
C ILE A 189 -2.32 15.79 -7.11
N PRO A 190 -2.01 16.11 -8.37
CA PRO A 190 -3.00 16.19 -9.44
C PRO A 190 -3.61 14.84 -9.83
N THR A 191 -2.85 13.76 -9.70
CA THR A 191 -3.30 12.40 -10.05
C THR A 191 -2.94 11.43 -8.96
N GLN A 192 -3.90 10.57 -8.55
CA GLN A 192 -3.64 9.57 -7.53
C GLN A 192 -4.32 8.26 -7.90
N PHE A 193 -3.70 7.14 -7.55
CA PHE A 193 -4.31 5.81 -7.67
C PHE A 193 -4.24 5.10 -6.32
N HIS A 194 -5.40 4.64 -5.84
CA HIS A 194 -5.46 3.89 -4.58
C HIS A 194 -6.16 2.56 -4.76
N PHE A 195 -5.52 1.51 -4.26
CA PHE A 195 -6.11 0.19 -4.11
C PHE A 195 -6.32 -0.06 -2.61
N ILE A 196 -7.57 -0.08 -2.16
CA ILE A 196 -7.95 -0.12 -0.76
C ILE A 196 -8.56 -1.47 -0.44
N HIS A 197 -8.05 -2.14 0.58
CA HIS A 197 -8.52 -3.44 1.03
C HIS A 197 -9.51 -3.27 2.18
N LEU A 198 -10.78 -3.56 1.94
CA LEU A 198 -11.88 -3.28 2.86
C LEU A 198 -12.28 -4.48 3.74
N GLU A 199 -11.39 -5.42 3.97
CA GLU A 199 -11.60 -6.61 4.78
C GLU A 199 -10.79 -6.55 6.08
N ASP A 200 -11.23 -7.34 7.06
CA ASP A 200 -10.55 -7.51 8.33
C ASP A 200 -9.24 -8.31 8.18
N HIS A 201 -8.12 -7.69 8.42
CA HIS A 201 -6.82 -8.31 8.30
C HIS A 201 -6.49 -9.33 9.40
N ALA A 202 -7.38 -9.53 10.38
CA ALA A 202 -7.18 -10.54 11.42
C ALA A 202 -7.44 -11.96 10.90
N ASP A 203 -8.48 -12.14 10.06
CA ASP A 203 -8.81 -13.43 9.46
C ASP A 203 -9.48 -13.25 8.08
N LEU A 204 -8.67 -12.94 7.08
CA LEU A 204 -9.13 -12.76 5.71
C LEU A 204 -9.81 -13.99 5.10
N ALA A 205 -9.47 -15.18 5.58
CA ALA A 205 -9.94 -16.42 4.98
C ALA A 205 -11.36 -16.78 5.42
N ASN A 206 -11.66 -16.64 6.71
CA ASN A 206 -12.87 -17.16 7.32
C ASN A 206 -13.85 -16.08 7.80
N ALA A 207 -13.33 -14.91 8.21
CA ALA A 207 -14.10 -13.85 8.85
C ALA A 207 -13.68 -12.45 8.36
N PRO A 208 -13.77 -12.19 7.04
CA PRO A 208 -13.26 -10.95 6.44
C PRO A 208 -14.03 -9.70 6.86
N PHE A 209 -15.20 -9.85 7.46
CA PHE A 209 -16.08 -8.76 7.86
C PHE A 209 -16.35 -8.67 9.37
N ASP A 210 -15.71 -9.50 10.19
CA ASP A 210 -15.96 -9.57 11.64
C ASP A 210 -15.72 -8.23 12.36
N PHE A 211 -14.77 -7.43 11.91
CA PHE A 211 -14.50 -6.11 12.49
C PHE A 211 -15.71 -5.15 12.39
N LEU A 212 -16.68 -5.43 11.51
CA LEU A 212 -17.89 -4.64 11.37
C LEU A 212 -18.85 -4.76 12.58
N ALA A 213 -18.70 -5.82 13.38
CA ALA A 213 -19.50 -6.04 14.60
C ALA A 213 -18.99 -5.23 15.82
N PHE A 214 -17.77 -4.70 15.78
CA PHE A 214 -17.15 -4.13 16.96
C PHE A 214 -17.72 -2.77 17.32
N SER A 215 -18.49 -2.67 18.38
CA SER A 215 -19.01 -1.39 18.90
C SER A 215 -17.89 -0.45 19.34
N ASN A 216 -16.83 -0.98 19.96
CA ASN A 216 -15.62 -0.23 20.30
C ASN A 216 -14.48 -0.61 19.36
N TYR A 217 -14.04 0.34 18.51
CA TYR A 217 -13.02 0.11 17.50
C TYR A 217 -11.94 1.21 17.54
N PRO A 218 -11.06 1.17 18.57
CA PRO A 218 -10.07 2.21 18.80
C PRO A 218 -9.02 2.25 17.67
N LYS A 219 -8.39 3.41 17.50
CA LYS A 219 -7.32 3.71 16.53
C LYS A 219 -6.32 2.57 16.38
N GLN A 220 -5.93 1.96 17.49
CA GLN A 220 -4.97 0.85 17.49
C GLN A 220 -5.45 -0.40 16.74
N LEU A 221 -6.73 -0.76 16.83
CA LEU A 221 -7.30 -1.87 16.07
C LEU A 221 -7.43 -1.51 14.60
N GLN A 222 -7.74 -0.26 14.26
CA GLN A 222 -7.80 0.23 12.89
C GLN A 222 -6.43 0.10 12.18
N LEU A 223 -5.35 0.49 12.84
CA LEU A 223 -3.99 0.31 12.34
C LEU A 223 -3.60 -1.16 12.10
N GLU A 224 -4.19 -2.09 12.84
CA GLU A 224 -3.82 -3.52 12.75
C GLU A 224 -4.72 -4.33 11.82
N ARG A 225 -6.02 -4.05 11.85
CA ARG A 225 -7.06 -4.87 11.20
C ARG A 225 -7.62 -4.20 9.95
N GLY A 226 -7.36 -2.92 9.76
CA GLY A 226 -8.00 -2.04 8.81
C GLY A 226 -9.07 -1.18 9.47
N ASN A 227 -9.30 0.01 8.94
CA ASN A 227 -10.42 0.85 9.34
C ASN A 227 -11.73 0.28 8.77
N ARG A 228 -12.87 0.84 9.22
CA ARG A 228 -14.19 0.35 8.79
C ARG A 228 -14.86 1.24 7.75
N PHE A 229 -14.13 2.17 7.16
CA PHE A 229 -14.64 2.93 6.02
C PHE A 229 -15.01 1.97 4.89
N ARG A 230 -16.21 2.16 4.34
CA ARG A 230 -16.68 1.36 3.20
C ARG A 230 -16.46 2.11 1.89
N ALA A 231 -16.65 1.45 0.77
CA ALA A 231 -16.37 2.01 -0.54
C ALA A 231 -17.11 3.34 -0.77
N SER A 232 -18.38 3.42 -0.40
CA SER A 232 -19.17 4.66 -0.53
C SER A 232 -18.60 5.82 0.30
N GLN A 233 -18.10 5.54 1.49
CA GLN A 233 -17.50 6.55 2.38
C GLN A 233 -16.14 7.03 1.81
N TRP A 234 -15.31 6.12 1.30
CA TRP A 234 -14.05 6.46 0.63
C TRP A 234 -14.30 7.33 -0.60
N ILE A 235 -15.23 6.93 -1.47
CA ILE A 235 -15.60 7.68 -2.68
C ILE A 235 -16.07 9.09 -2.30
N LYS A 236 -16.95 9.20 -1.30
CA LYS A 236 -17.45 10.49 -0.81
C LYS A 236 -16.31 11.39 -0.32
N MET A 237 -15.41 10.86 0.50
CA MET A 237 -14.30 11.62 1.08
C MET A 237 -13.31 12.09 0.00
N LEU A 238 -12.90 11.19 -0.88
CA LEU A 238 -11.97 11.50 -1.97
C LEU A 238 -12.57 12.48 -2.98
N SER A 239 -13.91 12.43 -3.16
CA SER A 239 -14.64 13.34 -4.04
C SER A 239 -14.68 14.79 -3.56
N VAL A 240 -14.22 15.11 -2.37
CA VAL A 240 -14.15 16.49 -1.88
C VAL A 240 -13.21 17.33 -2.75
N TYR A 241 -12.04 16.79 -3.08
CA TYR A 241 -10.99 17.52 -3.79
C TYR A 241 -10.75 17.04 -5.23
N HIS A 242 -11.12 15.79 -5.55
CA HIS A 242 -10.83 15.16 -6.83
C HIS A 242 -12.10 14.69 -7.53
N SER A 243 -12.06 14.56 -8.85
CA SER A 243 -12.95 13.66 -9.57
C SER A 243 -12.50 12.23 -9.31
N VAL A 244 -13.45 11.35 -8.94
CA VAL A 244 -13.17 9.96 -8.58
C VAL A 244 -13.72 9.04 -9.66
N GLU A 245 -12.84 8.30 -10.31
CA GLU A 245 -13.19 7.20 -11.20
C GLU A 245 -13.03 5.89 -10.43
N VAL A 246 -14.10 5.13 -10.26
CA VAL A 246 -14.08 3.81 -9.64
C VAL A 246 -13.64 2.79 -10.68
N ILE A 247 -12.42 2.29 -10.55
CA ILE A 247 -11.86 1.26 -11.43
C ILE A 247 -12.48 -0.10 -11.16
N HIS A 248 -12.64 -0.43 -9.88
CA HIS A 248 -13.35 -1.62 -9.43
C HIS A 248 -13.88 -1.45 -8.01
N ALA A 249 -14.94 -2.17 -7.72
CA ALA A 249 -15.46 -2.39 -6.38
C ALA A 249 -15.82 -3.89 -6.27
N TRP A 250 -14.83 -4.69 -5.89
CA TRP A 250 -15.01 -6.14 -5.82
C TRP A 250 -15.74 -6.52 -4.55
N LYS A 251 -16.72 -7.38 -4.70
CA LYS A 251 -17.49 -7.94 -3.59
C LYS A 251 -17.03 -9.34 -3.26
N ARG A 252 -17.22 -9.70 -2.00
CA ARG A 252 -16.98 -11.05 -1.54
C ARG A 252 -18.26 -11.62 -0.94
N ASP A 253 -18.66 -12.78 -1.45
CA ASP A 253 -19.83 -13.49 -0.94
C ASP A 253 -19.45 -14.31 0.30
N MET A 254 -19.33 -13.59 1.43
CA MET A 254 -19.05 -14.14 2.75
C MET A 254 -20.07 -13.56 3.73
N PRO A 255 -20.43 -14.32 4.80
CA PRO A 255 -21.38 -13.83 5.79
C PRO A 255 -20.95 -12.50 6.41
N LEU A 256 -21.90 -11.58 6.56
CA LEU A 256 -21.75 -10.44 7.44
C LEU A 256 -22.05 -10.86 8.89
N PRO A 257 -21.51 -10.16 9.88
CA PRO A 257 -21.89 -10.37 11.28
C PRO A 257 -23.38 -10.19 11.49
N GLU A 258 -24.00 -11.02 12.36
CA GLU A 258 -25.43 -10.89 12.70
C GLU A 258 -25.80 -9.54 13.30
N ASN A 259 -24.87 -8.97 14.07
CA ASN A 259 -25.04 -7.67 14.70
C ASN A 259 -23.93 -6.72 14.19
N LEU A 260 -24.31 -5.73 13.43
CA LEU A 260 -23.40 -4.66 12.98
C LEU A 260 -23.22 -3.61 14.08
N ALA A 261 -22.05 -2.96 14.09
CA ALA A 261 -21.83 -1.83 14.99
C ALA A 261 -22.75 -0.64 14.58
N PRO A 262 -23.32 0.12 15.52
CA PRO A 262 -24.23 1.22 15.20
C PRO A 262 -23.66 2.27 14.24
N ALA A 263 -22.34 2.44 14.27
CA ALA A 263 -21.64 3.38 13.37
C ALA A 263 -21.67 3.00 11.87
N ILE A 264 -22.07 1.77 11.53
CA ILE A 264 -22.08 1.25 10.15
C ILE A 264 -23.39 0.53 9.80
N ASP A 265 -24.30 0.36 10.75
CA ASP A 265 -25.57 -0.38 10.58
C ASP A 265 -26.50 0.25 9.51
N PHE A 266 -26.31 1.55 9.21
CA PHE A 266 -27.05 2.27 8.18
C PHE A 266 -26.46 2.11 6.75
N ILE A 267 -25.32 1.42 6.60
CA ILE A 267 -24.66 1.24 5.30
C ILE A 267 -25.32 0.08 4.55
N ASP A 268 -25.52 0.28 3.26
CA ASP A 268 -26.09 -0.75 2.37
C ASP A 268 -25.27 -2.05 2.41
N GLU A 269 -25.96 -3.18 2.43
CA GLU A 269 -25.34 -4.51 2.52
C GLU A 269 -24.35 -4.78 1.37
N ASN A 270 -24.64 -4.31 0.16
CA ASN A 270 -23.74 -4.48 -0.97
C ASN A 270 -22.44 -3.70 -0.78
N ASP A 271 -22.49 -2.54 -0.14
CA ASP A 271 -21.29 -1.77 0.20
C ASP A 271 -20.52 -2.45 1.34
N LEU A 272 -21.21 -2.98 2.35
CA LEU A 272 -20.59 -3.76 3.43
C LEU A 272 -19.83 -4.99 2.91
N ARG A 273 -20.31 -5.63 1.83
CA ARG A 273 -19.66 -6.79 1.19
C ARG A 273 -18.53 -6.41 0.23
N THR A 274 -18.30 -5.13 0.00
CA THR A 274 -17.16 -4.71 -0.85
C THR A 274 -15.86 -5.04 -0.14
N SER A 275 -15.05 -5.88 -0.76
CA SER A 275 -13.76 -6.37 -0.24
C SER A 275 -12.58 -5.50 -0.68
N HIS A 276 -12.63 -4.99 -1.91
CA HIS A 276 -11.58 -4.16 -2.49
C HIS A 276 -12.18 -3.02 -3.29
N LEU A 277 -11.54 -1.86 -3.19
CA LEU A 277 -11.88 -0.67 -3.95
C LEU A 277 -10.63 -0.16 -4.66
N GLY A 278 -10.70 -0.02 -5.99
CA GLY A 278 -9.70 0.66 -6.79
C GLY A 278 -10.24 1.98 -7.31
N VAL A 279 -9.53 3.06 -7.10
CA VAL A 279 -9.93 4.40 -7.54
C VAL A 279 -8.78 5.14 -8.22
N LEU A 280 -9.13 5.84 -9.31
CA LEU A 280 -8.27 6.82 -9.96
C LEU A 280 -8.83 8.21 -9.66
N LEU A 281 -7.98 9.07 -9.13
CA LEU A 281 -8.29 10.44 -8.76
C LEU A 281 -7.62 11.40 -9.74
N LYS A 282 -8.37 12.40 -10.19
CA LYS A 282 -7.85 13.52 -10.98
C LYS A 282 -8.29 14.82 -10.35
N GLN A 283 -7.40 15.80 -10.30
CA GLN A 283 -7.72 17.13 -9.79
C GLN A 283 -8.93 17.71 -10.54
N LYS A 284 -9.83 18.38 -9.79
CA LYS A 284 -11.03 19.04 -10.35
C LYS A 284 -10.66 20.29 -11.13
#